data_b28feac1f0c872123de202142d90bdf9
#
_entry.id   b28feac1f0c872123de202142d90bdf9
#
_cell.length_a   1.000
_cell.length_b   1.000
_cell.length_c   1.000
_cell.angle_alpha   90.00
_cell.angle_beta   90.00
_cell.angle_gamma   90.00
#
_symmetry.space_group_name_H-M   'P 1'
#
loop_
_entity.id
_entity.type
_entity.pdbx_description
1 polymer ?
#
loop_
_entity_poly.entity_id
_entity_poly.type
_entity_poly.pdbx_seq_one_letter_code
_entity_poly.pdbx_strand_id
1 'polypeptide(L)'
;MERLEKEKILEQSRQKMAFFTNLSNELKTPLSRIIAPVSQLLPATETEHEKQTLEEVQRNAMKINSLIHQVLNFNRIEGNADSLLILSRIELVSFSRSLFSVYEENSRLTFHFEANKAKIYADMDAIKLGVILDNLLSNAVKYTPDSGSVRCSLFYSQETGQLDICVSDTGTGIPQQDIPYIFQRFYQSPRSGNKEGTGIGLYLVKTYTELHGGHINGVTSKENQGTSIGLSIPITAIEEEE
;
A
#
# COMPACT_ATOMS: atom_id res chain seq x y z
N MET A 1 40.23 7.01 9.72
CA MET A 1 39.53 5.70 9.89
C MET A 1 38.02 5.83 9.65
N GLU A 2 37.34 6.75 10.29
CA GLU A 2 35.87 6.96 10.17
C GLU A 2 35.35 7.19 8.73
N ARG A 3 36.12 7.91 7.88
CA ARG A 3 35.74 8.17 6.48
C ARG A 3 35.78 6.90 5.62
N LEU A 4 36.81 6.08 5.76
CA LEU A 4 36.94 4.81 5.04
C LEU A 4 35.86 3.79 5.46
N GLU A 5 35.47 3.82 6.72
CA GLU A 5 34.43 2.96 7.25
C GLU A 5 33.04 3.37 6.71
N LYS A 6 32.76 4.67 6.65
CA LYS A 6 31.53 5.21 6.02
C LYS A 6 31.46 4.89 4.53
N GLU A 7 32.58 5.05 3.79
CA GLU A 7 32.65 4.70 2.36
C GLU A 7 32.41 3.19 2.14
N LYS A 8 32.93 2.32 2.98
CA LYS A 8 32.73 0.88 2.91
C LYS A 8 31.28 0.48 3.19
N ILE A 9 30.65 1.09 4.19
CA ILE A 9 29.22 0.87 4.51
C ILE A 9 28.33 1.34 3.36
N LEU A 10 28.64 2.49 2.77
CA LEU A 10 27.89 3.03 1.63
C LEU A 10 28.01 2.12 0.39
N GLU A 11 29.20 1.61 0.11
CA GLU A 11 29.42 0.69 -1.01
C GLU A 11 28.71 -0.64 -0.82
N GLN A 12 28.75 -1.21 0.38
CA GLN A 12 27.99 -2.42 0.71
C GLN A 12 26.48 -2.20 0.58
N SER A 13 25.98 -1.05 1.01
CA SER A 13 24.57 -0.68 0.85
C SER A 13 24.18 -0.58 -0.63
N ARG A 14 25.01 0.04 -1.47
CA ARG A 14 24.78 0.15 -2.92
C ARG A 14 24.76 -1.22 -3.61
N GLN A 15 25.71 -2.10 -3.29
CA GLN A 15 25.79 -3.45 -3.84
C GLN A 15 24.57 -4.29 -3.45
N LYS A 16 24.17 -4.21 -2.18
CA LYS A 16 22.96 -4.87 -1.67
C LYS A 16 21.71 -4.41 -2.42
N MET A 17 21.63 -3.11 -2.68
CA MET A 17 20.51 -2.49 -3.41
C MET A 17 20.46 -2.94 -4.87
N ALA A 18 21.60 -2.89 -5.57
CA ALA A 18 21.72 -3.38 -6.94
C ALA A 18 21.32 -4.85 -7.06
N PHE A 19 21.75 -5.70 -6.11
CA PHE A 19 21.36 -7.11 -6.03
C PHE A 19 19.84 -7.29 -5.90
N PHE A 20 19.19 -6.59 -4.98
CA PHE A 20 17.73 -6.70 -4.79
C PHE A 20 16.95 -6.17 -5.99
N THR A 21 17.42 -5.10 -6.64
CA THR A 21 16.79 -4.56 -7.85
C THR A 21 16.87 -5.57 -8.99
N ASN A 22 18.04 -6.18 -9.21
CA ASN A 22 18.23 -7.19 -10.25
C ASN A 22 17.40 -8.45 -9.96
N LEU A 23 17.43 -8.96 -8.72
CA LEU A 23 16.66 -10.13 -8.31
C LEU A 23 15.14 -9.89 -8.51
N SER A 24 14.65 -8.73 -8.15
CA SER A 24 13.22 -8.39 -8.32
C SER A 24 12.83 -8.31 -9.79
N ASN A 25 13.68 -7.75 -10.66
CA ASN A 25 13.44 -7.73 -12.11
C ASN A 25 13.48 -9.15 -12.72
N GLU A 26 14.41 -9.99 -12.24
CA GLU A 26 14.51 -11.38 -12.67
C GLU A 26 13.34 -12.25 -12.20
N LEU A 27 12.74 -11.93 -11.04
CA LEU A 27 11.55 -12.62 -10.54
C LEU A 27 10.26 -12.14 -11.21
N LYS A 28 10.14 -10.86 -11.53
CA LYS A 28 8.95 -10.27 -12.18
C LYS A 28 8.66 -10.92 -13.54
N THR A 29 9.69 -11.23 -14.31
CA THR A 29 9.56 -11.81 -15.66
C THR A 29 8.91 -13.20 -15.66
N PRO A 30 9.40 -14.21 -14.90
CA PRO A 30 8.76 -15.53 -14.85
C PRO A 30 7.36 -15.46 -14.23
N LEU A 31 7.15 -14.56 -13.28
CA LEU A 31 5.87 -14.38 -12.64
C LEU A 31 4.80 -13.85 -13.61
N SER A 32 5.15 -12.86 -14.43
CA SER A 32 4.26 -12.36 -15.49
C SER A 32 3.93 -13.44 -16.51
N ARG A 33 4.87 -14.36 -16.80
CA ARG A 33 4.66 -15.52 -17.65
C ARG A 33 3.76 -16.60 -17.03
N ILE A 34 3.56 -16.58 -15.72
CA ILE A 34 2.60 -17.46 -15.03
C ILE A 34 1.22 -16.77 -14.97
N ILE A 35 1.17 -15.51 -14.58
CA ILE A 35 -0.08 -14.77 -14.39
C ILE A 35 -0.88 -14.67 -15.71
N ALA A 36 -0.22 -14.31 -16.81
CA ALA A 36 -0.90 -14.08 -18.08
C ALA A 36 -1.59 -15.34 -18.65
N PRO A 37 -0.92 -16.51 -18.78
CA PRO A 37 -1.58 -17.72 -19.22
C PRO A 37 -2.70 -18.20 -18.28
N VAL A 38 -2.51 -18.09 -16.95
CA VAL A 38 -3.53 -18.47 -15.98
C VAL A 38 -4.78 -17.60 -16.14
N SER A 39 -4.60 -16.29 -16.31
CA SER A 39 -5.73 -15.37 -16.57
C SER A 39 -6.47 -15.66 -17.87
N GLN A 40 -5.78 -16.20 -18.88
CA GLN A 40 -6.41 -16.61 -20.16
C GLN A 40 -7.14 -17.94 -20.05
N LEU A 41 -6.64 -18.87 -19.24
CA LEU A 41 -7.25 -20.19 -19.07
C LEU A 41 -8.48 -20.17 -18.15
N LEU A 42 -8.51 -19.30 -17.14
CA LEU A 42 -9.60 -19.22 -16.18
C LEU A 42 -11.01 -19.14 -16.80
N PRO A 43 -11.27 -18.27 -17.81
CA PRO A 43 -12.59 -18.20 -18.46
C PRO A 43 -12.93 -19.42 -19.32
N ALA A 44 -11.93 -20.19 -19.76
CA ALA A 44 -12.08 -21.35 -20.66
C ALA A 44 -12.16 -22.68 -19.92
N THR A 45 -12.10 -22.67 -18.59
CA THR A 45 -12.06 -23.88 -17.76
C THR A 45 -13.47 -24.42 -17.53
N GLU A 46 -13.71 -25.68 -17.85
CA GLU A 46 -15.03 -26.32 -17.78
C GLU A 46 -15.32 -26.95 -16.42
N THR A 47 -14.28 -27.30 -15.64
CA THR A 47 -14.46 -27.95 -14.34
C THR A 47 -14.19 -26.99 -13.19
N GLU A 48 -15.04 -27.01 -12.15
CA GLU A 48 -14.91 -26.18 -10.95
C GLU A 48 -13.58 -26.42 -10.20
N HIS A 49 -13.09 -27.65 -10.22
CA HIS A 49 -11.81 -27.99 -9.58
C HIS A 49 -10.60 -27.36 -10.28
N GLU A 50 -10.56 -27.40 -11.63
CA GLU A 50 -9.51 -26.75 -12.41
C GLU A 50 -9.54 -25.23 -12.22
N LYS A 51 -10.74 -24.64 -12.22
CA LYS A 51 -10.94 -23.23 -11.99
C LYS A 51 -10.39 -22.80 -10.62
N GLN A 52 -10.74 -23.51 -9.56
CA GLN A 52 -10.22 -23.26 -8.20
C GLN A 52 -8.69 -23.37 -8.14
N THR A 53 -8.10 -24.36 -8.82
CA THR A 53 -6.65 -24.54 -8.90
C THR A 53 -5.98 -23.38 -9.62
N LEU A 54 -6.52 -22.95 -10.77
CA LEU A 54 -5.98 -21.80 -11.52
C LEU A 54 -6.10 -20.49 -10.75
N GLU A 55 -7.21 -20.27 -10.06
CA GLU A 55 -7.40 -19.12 -9.18
C GLU A 55 -6.38 -19.10 -8.03
N GLU A 56 -6.07 -20.26 -7.46
CA GLU A 56 -5.04 -20.38 -6.42
C GLU A 56 -3.65 -20.05 -6.96
N VAL A 57 -3.28 -20.55 -8.14
CA VAL A 57 -2.02 -20.23 -8.82
C VAL A 57 -1.94 -18.74 -9.12
N GLN A 58 -3.02 -18.13 -9.61
CA GLN A 58 -3.09 -16.70 -9.90
C GLN A 58 -2.91 -15.87 -8.63
N ARG A 59 -3.62 -16.20 -7.55
CA ARG A 59 -3.50 -15.52 -6.24
C ARG A 59 -2.06 -15.58 -5.72
N ASN A 60 -1.43 -16.75 -5.76
CA ASN A 60 -0.04 -16.92 -5.30
C ASN A 60 0.95 -16.13 -6.17
N ALA A 61 0.77 -16.13 -7.48
CA ALA A 61 1.61 -15.36 -8.39
C ALA A 61 1.48 -13.84 -8.17
N MET A 62 0.26 -13.33 -7.99
CA MET A 62 0.01 -11.92 -7.66
C MET A 62 0.63 -11.55 -6.31
N LYS A 63 0.56 -12.44 -5.32
CA LYS A 63 1.18 -12.26 -4.01
C LYS A 63 2.70 -12.10 -4.11
N ILE A 64 3.38 -12.98 -4.85
CA ILE A 64 4.83 -12.88 -5.06
C ILE A 64 5.17 -11.57 -5.78
N ASN A 65 4.38 -11.16 -6.78
CA ASN A 65 4.58 -9.90 -7.49
C ASN A 65 4.46 -8.69 -6.52
N SER A 66 3.48 -8.69 -5.63
CA SER A 66 3.33 -7.65 -4.60
C SER A 66 4.53 -7.60 -3.65
N LEU A 67 5.03 -8.75 -3.18
CA LEU A 67 6.22 -8.84 -2.34
C LEU A 67 7.46 -8.28 -3.03
N ILE A 68 7.64 -8.60 -4.32
CA ILE A 68 8.74 -8.05 -5.14
C ILE A 68 8.65 -6.52 -5.20
N HIS A 69 7.45 -5.97 -5.45
CA HIS A 69 7.25 -4.53 -5.49
C HIS A 69 7.54 -3.86 -4.14
N GLN A 70 7.13 -4.47 -3.03
CA GLN A 70 7.44 -3.95 -1.69
C GLN A 70 8.94 -3.91 -1.42
N VAL A 71 9.68 -4.96 -1.79
CA VAL A 71 11.15 -5.02 -1.64
C VAL A 71 11.84 -3.99 -2.53
N LEU A 72 11.37 -3.79 -3.78
CA LEU A 72 11.90 -2.77 -4.69
C LEU A 72 11.69 -1.36 -4.15
N ASN A 73 10.47 -1.05 -3.71
CA ASN A 73 10.14 0.26 -3.14
C ASN A 73 10.96 0.54 -1.88
N PHE A 74 11.11 -0.46 -1.02
CA PHE A 74 11.96 -0.37 0.16
C PHE A 74 13.42 -0.04 -0.18
N ASN A 75 14.00 -0.77 -1.15
CA ASN A 75 15.39 -0.55 -1.54
C ASN A 75 15.61 0.83 -2.19
N ARG A 76 14.65 1.33 -2.97
CA ARG A 76 14.71 2.68 -3.57
C ARG A 76 14.76 3.77 -2.50
N ILE A 77 13.96 3.63 -1.44
CA ILE A 77 13.95 4.57 -0.31
C ILE A 77 15.30 4.56 0.41
N GLU A 78 15.85 3.38 0.73
CA GLU A 78 17.14 3.28 1.44
C GLU A 78 18.30 3.87 0.63
N GLY A 79 18.24 3.81 -0.71
CA GLY A 79 19.26 4.35 -1.60
C GLY A 79 19.16 5.83 -1.91
N ASN A 80 18.26 6.57 -1.27
CA ASN A 80 17.91 7.94 -1.63
C ASN A 80 17.48 8.12 -3.11
N ALA A 81 17.25 7.03 -3.85
CA ALA A 81 16.80 7.11 -5.24
C ALA A 81 15.34 7.57 -5.34
N ASP A 82 14.55 7.34 -4.28
CA ASP A 82 13.13 7.71 -4.20
C ASP A 82 12.88 8.97 -3.33
N SER A 83 13.95 9.71 -2.99
CA SER A 83 13.83 10.97 -2.23
C SER A 83 13.16 12.11 -3.02
N LEU A 84 12.96 11.93 -4.32
CA LEU A 84 12.30 12.90 -5.19
C LEU A 84 10.88 12.46 -5.51
N LEU A 85 9.93 13.40 -5.40
CA LEU A 85 8.58 13.24 -5.88
C LEU A 85 8.52 13.53 -7.39
N ILE A 86 7.81 12.69 -8.13
CA ILE A 86 7.45 12.94 -9.53
C ILE A 86 6.01 13.44 -9.51
N LEU A 87 5.87 14.75 -9.33
CA LEU A 87 4.56 15.38 -9.23
C LEU A 87 3.88 15.44 -10.60
N SER A 88 2.62 15.10 -10.62
CA SER A 88 1.71 15.26 -11.75
C SER A 88 0.34 15.68 -11.26
N ARG A 89 -0.42 16.42 -12.08
CA ARG A 89 -1.79 16.78 -11.75
C ARG A 89 -2.67 15.53 -11.75
N ILE A 90 -3.32 15.26 -10.62
CA ILE A 90 -4.19 14.10 -10.43
C ILE A 90 -5.56 14.59 -9.92
N GLU A 91 -6.63 13.95 -10.37
CA GLU A 91 -7.93 14.03 -9.72
C GLU A 91 -7.98 12.95 -8.63
N LEU A 92 -7.85 13.38 -7.38
CA LEU A 92 -7.58 12.51 -6.23
C LEU A 92 -8.77 11.62 -5.86
N VAL A 93 -10.00 12.09 -6.06
CA VAL A 93 -11.21 11.32 -5.73
C VAL A 93 -11.37 10.16 -6.69
N SER A 94 -11.30 10.40 -8.01
CA SER A 94 -11.38 9.33 -9.03
C SER A 94 -10.21 8.37 -8.96
N PHE A 95 -9.00 8.89 -8.70
CA PHE A 95 -7.80 8.07 -8.54
C PHE A 95 -7.95 7.12 -7.36
N SER A 96 -8.34 7.64 -6.19
CA SER A 96 -8.52 6.82 -4.98
C SER A 96 -9.71 5.86 -5.13
N ARG A 97 -10.80 6.30 -5.76
CA ARG A 97 -11.97 5.48 -6.02
C ARG A 97 -11.66 4.30 -6.95
N SER A 98 -10.85 4.52 -8.00
CA SER A 98 -10.46 3.43 -8.91
C SER A 98 -9.57 2.38 -8.23
N LEU A 99 -8.67 2.79 -7.34
CA LEU A 99 -7.91 1.83 -6.53
C LEU A 99 -8.80 1.09 -5.53
N PHE A 100 -9.71 1.79 -4.88
CA PHE A 100 -10.64 1.20 -3.92
C PHE A 100 -11.57 0.17 -4.57
N SER A 101 -12.05 0.44 -5.79
CA SER A 101 -12.98 -0.45 -6.50
C SER A 101 -12.38 -1.84 -6.79
N VAL A 102 -11.07 -1.97 -6.92
CA VAL A 102 -10.41 -3.27 -7.07
C VAL A 102 -10.68 -4.18 -5.86
N TYR A 103 -10.81 -3.59 -4.68
CA TYR A 103 -11.09 -4.35 -3.45
C TYR A 103 -12.58 -4.64 -3.25
N GLU A 104 -13.49 -3.84 -3.85
CA GLU A 104 -14.96 -4.04 -3.78
C GLU A 104 -15.41 -5.37 -4.41
N GLU A 105 -14.60 -5.96 -5.30
CA GLU A 105 -14.87 -7.29 -5.86
C GLU A 105 -14.83 -8.42 -4.81
N ASN A 106 -14.29 -8.15 -3.63
CA ASN A 106 -14.24 -9.09 -2.53
C ASN A 106 -15.60 -9.20 -1.82
N SER A 107 -16.43 -10.11 -2.29
CA SER A 107 -17.81 -10.30 -1.83
C SER A 107 -17.99 -10.67 -0.35
N ARG A 108 -16.91 -11.01 0.37
CA ARG A 108 -16.95 -11.34 1.80
C ARG A 108 -17.03 -10.14 2.73
N LEU A 109 -16.74 -8.92 2.23
CA LEU A 109 -16.70 -7.68 3.01
C LEU A 109 -17.67 -6.64 2.46
N THR A 110 -18.05 -5.68 3.30
CA THR A 110 -18.79 -4.48 2.90
C THR A 110 -17.83 -3.31 2.75
N PHE A 111 -17.93 -2.56 1.64
CA PHE A 111 -17.03 -1.47 1.32
C PHE A 111 -17.74 -0.13 1.29
N HIS A 112 -17.09 0.91 1.85
CA HIS A 112 -17.61 2.27 1.86
C HIS A 112 -16.52 3.25 1.42
N PHE A 113 -16.79 4.03 0.37
CA PHE A 113 -15.92 5.10 -0.07
C PHE A 113 -16.61 6.46 0.10
N GLU A 114 -15.95 7.40 0.73
CA GLU A 114 -16.48 8.72 1.01
C GLU A 114 -15.48 9.81 0.62
N ALA A 115 -15.95 10.91 0.04
CA ALA A 115 -15.16 12.10 -0.18
C ALA A 115 -16.04 13.33 0.11
N ASN A 116 -15.48 14.36 0.76
CA ASN A 116 -16.23 15.59 1.07
C ASN A 116 -16.36 16.55 -0.12
N LYS A 117 -15.64 16.30 -1.19
CA LYS A 117 -15.72 17.02 -2.46
C LYS A 117 -15.91 16.02 -3.60
N ALA A 118 -16.65 16.41 -4.64
CA ALA A 118 -16.85 15.57 -5.82
C ALA A 118 -15.55 15.36 -6.61
N LYS A 119 -14.70 16.39 -6.66
CA LYS A 119 -13.40 16.39 -7.31
C LYS A 119 -12.39 17.19 -6.48
N ILE A 120 -11.15 16.71 -6.45
CA ILE A 120 -10.01 17.38 -5.81
C ILE A 120 -8.82 17.20 -6.73
N TYR A 121 -8.36 18.28 -7.37
CA TYR A 121 -7.17 18.27 -8.22
C TYR A 121 -5.98 18.78 -7.42
N ALA A 122 -4.85 18.06 -7.46
CA ALA A 122 -3.60 18.48 -6.86
C ALA A 122 -2.41 17.89 -7.61
N ASP A 123 -1.25 18.51 -7.46
CA ASP A 123 0.02 17.96 -7.94
C ASP A 123 0.57 17.00 -6.89
N MET A 124 0.55 15.70 -7.22
CA MET A 124 1.03 14.62 -6.35
C MET A 124 1.77 13.55 -7.15
N ASP A 125 2.57 12.75 -6.46
CA ASP A 125 3.17 11.54 -7.05
C ASP A 125 2.15 10.40 -7.04
N ALA A 126 1.54 10.14 -8.21
CA ALA A 126 0.50 9.12 -8.38
C ALA A 126 0.95 7.73 -7.97
N ILE A 127 2.23 7.38 -8.23
CA ILE A 127 2.76 6.05 -7.91
C ILE A 127 2.88 5.89 -6.39
N LYS A 128 3.45 6.89 -5.70
CA LYS A 128 3.61 6.84 -4.25
C LYS A 128 2.27 6.92 -3.52
N LEU A 129 1.34 7.76 -4.00
CA LEU A 129 -0.03 7.79 -3.47
C LEU A 129 -0.72 6.44 -3.65
N GLY A 130 -0.55 5.80 -4.83
CA GLY A 130 -1.07 4.46 -5.08
C GLY A 130 -0.52 3.44 -4.08
N VAL A 131 0.78 3.47 -3.78
CA VAL A 131 1.40 2.58 -2.77
C VAL A 131 0.85 2.84 -1.38
N ILE A 132 0.61 4.10 -0.99
CA ILE A 132 -0.01 4.44 0.30
C ILE A 132 -1.39 3.79 0.41
N LEU A 133 -2.26 4.04 -0.56
CA LEU A 133 -3.64 3.54 -0.55
C LEU A 133 -3.68 2.01 -0.60
N ASP A 134 -2.90 1.38 -1.48
CA ASP A 134 -2.86 -0.08 -1.63
C ASP A 134 -2.41 -0.77 -0.34
N ASN A 135 -1.38 -0.26 0.35
CA ASN A 135 -0.94 -0.83 1.62
C ASN A 135 -1.96 -0.68 2.75
N LEU A 136 -2.68 0.44 2.81
CA LEU A 136 -3.74 0.63 3.80
C LEU A 136 -4.95 -0.27 3.52
N LEU A 137 -5.41 -0.32 2.27
CA LEU A 137 -6.57 -1.11 1.85
C LEU A 137 -6.30 -2.61 1.93
N SER A 138 -5.14 -3.07 1.46
CA SER A 138 -4.77 -4.48 1.55
C SER A 138 -4.66 -4.96 2.99
N ASN A 139 -4.12 -4.14 3.90
CA ASN A 139 -4.12 -4.46 5.32
C ASN A 139 -5.54 -4.53 5.89
N ALA A 140 -6.40 -3.54 5.60
CA ALA A 140 -7.78 -3.53 6.05
C ALA A 140 -8.52 -4.80 5.61
N VAL A 141 -8.44 -5.17 4.33
CA VAL A 141 -9.06 -6.40 3.78
C VAL A 141 -8.47 -7.66 4.42
N LYS A 142 -7.16 -7.71 4.60
CA LYS A 142 -6.45 -8.88 5.15
C LYS A 142 -6.84 -9.18 6.60
N TYR A 143 -7.04 -8.15 7.41
CA TYR A 143 -7.28 -8.29 8.85
C TYR A 143 -8.76 -8.24 9.22
N THR A 144 -9.65 -7.94 8.28
CA THR A 144 -11.10 -7.96 8.49
C THR A 144 -11.65 -9.39 8.27
N PRO A 145 -12.38 -9.94 9.24
CA PRO A 145 -13.07 -11.23 9.07
C PRO A 145 -14.26 -11.09 8.12
N ASP A 146 -14.79 -12.22 7.69
CA ASP A 146 -15.97 -12.27 6.83
C ASP A 146 -17.15 -11.51 7.46
N SER A 147 -17.94 -10.87 6.61
CA SER A 147 -19.04 -9.97 6.97
C SER A 147 -18.63 -8.67 7.67
N GLY A 148 -17.32 -8.40 7.77
CA GLY A 148 -16.83 -7.12 8.24
C GLY A 148 -16.90 -6.01 7.18
N SER A 149 -16.42 -4.81 7.53
CA SER A 149 -16.46 -3.66 6.64
C SER A 149 -15.11 -2.95 6.55
N VAL A 150 -14.86 -2.35 5.38
CA VAL A 150 -13.70 -1.49 5.10
C VAL A 150 -14.22 -0.15 4.59
N ARG A 151 -13.72 0.94 5.15
CA ARG A 151 -14.06 2.30 4.75
C ARG A 151 -12.80 3.04 4.34
N CYS A 152 -12.88 3.79 3.23
CA CYS A 152 -11.87 4.75 2.81
C CYS A 152 -12.52 6.12 2.70
N SER A 153 -11.95 7.12 3.35
CA SER A 153 -12.46 8.49 3.30
C SER A 153 -11.38 9.48 2.91
N LEU A 154 -11.75 10.44 2.07
CA LEU A 154 -10.94 11.57 1.67
C LEU A 154 -11.64 12.87 2.12
N PHE A 155 -10.94 13.67 2.91
CA PHE A 155 -11.43 14.96 3.36
C PHE A 155 -10.42 16.05 3.01
N TYR A 156 -10.80 16.98 2.15
CA TYR A 156 -10.00 18.15 1.84
C TYR A 156 -10.55 19.37 2.57
N SER A 157 -9.69 20.04 3.33
CA SER A 157 -9.96 21.30 3.99
C SER A 157 -9.29 22.44 3.20
N GLN A 158 -10.11 23.30 2.59
CA GLN A 158 -9.61 24.47 1.89
C GLN A 158 -9.00 25.50 2.84
N GLU A 159 -9.47 25.55 4.09
CA GLU A 159 -8.98 26.45 5.11
C GLU A 159 -7.54 26.13 5.54
N THR A 160 -7.23 24.85 5.68
CA THR A 160 -5.89 24.40 6.11
C THR A 160 -4.98 23.95 4.97
N GLY A 161 -5.53 23.77 3.77
CA GLY A 161 -4.81 23.18 2.64
C GLY A 161 -4.42 21.72 2.87
N GLN A 162 -5.13 21.00 3.74
CA GLN A 162 -4.82 19.61 4.08
C GLN A 162 -5.79 18.64 3.40
N LEU A 163 -5.22 17.59 2.84
CA LEU A 163 -5.93 16.38 2.44
C LEU A 163 -5.75 15.32 3.51
N ASP A 164 -6.83 14.99 4.19
CA ASP A 164 -6.88 13.86 5.12
C ASP A 164 -7.39 12.64 4.40
N ILE A 165 -6.61 11.55 4.49
CA ILE A 165 -6.98 10.22 4.00
C ILE A 165 -7.08 9.30 5.21
N CYS A 166 -8.20 8.60 5.34
CA CYS A 166 -8.39 7.64 6.41
C CYS A 166 -8.92 6.32 5.87
N VAL A 167 -8.27 5.22 6.25
CA VAL A 167 -8.76 3.87 5.99
C VAL A 167 -9.08 3.22 7.34
N SER A 168 -10.30 2.73 7.47
CA SER A 168 -10.78 2.05 8.67
C SER A 168 -11.40 0.70 8.33
N ASP A 169 -11.25 -0.24 9.25
CA ASP A 169 -11.77 -1.59 9.15
C ASP A 169 -12.44 -2.04 10.46
N THR A 170 -13.27 -3.07 10.38
CA THR A 170 -13.87 -3.75 11.54
C THR A 170 -13.15 -5.06 11.87
N GLY A 171 -11.84 -5.08 11.66
CA GLY A 171 -11.01 -6.27 11.77
C GLY A 171 -10.58 -6.63 13.19
N THR A 172 -9.55 -7.46 13.26
CA THR A 172 -9.01 -7.97 14.53
C THR A 172 -8.39 -6.89 15.42
N GLY A 173 -8.12 -5.70 14.86
CA GLY A 173 -7.46 -4.62 15.57
C GLY A 173 -5.97 -4.89 15.84
N ILE A 174 -5.32 -3.89 16.42
CA ILE A 174 -3.90 -3.89 16.79
C ILE A 174 -3.80 -3.73 18.30
N PRO A 175 -3.03 -4.58 18.99
CA PRO A 175 -2.76 -4.40 20.42
C PRO A 175 -2.13 -3.05 20.71
N GLN A 176 -2.55 -2.39 21.79
CA GLN A 176 -2.08 -1.03 22.15
C GLN A 176 -0.55 -0.95 22.28
N GLN A 177 0.08 -2.01 22.79
CA GLN A 177 1.53 -2.09 22.92
C GLN A 177 2.27 -2.12 21.57
N ASP A 178 1.60 -2.52 20.47
CA ASP A 178 2.19 -2.67 19.15
C ASP A 178 2.08 -1.38 18.33
N ILE A 179 1.10 -0.52 18.64
CA ILE A 179 0.82 0.73 17.89
C ILE A 179 2.06 1.61 17.69
N PRO A 180 2.95 1.82 18.67
CA PRO A 180 4.16 2.64 18.48
C PRO A 180 5.15 2.06 17.46
N TYR A 181 5.03 0.79 17.13
CA TYR A 181 6.01 0.05 16.33
C TYR A 181 5.52 -0.30 14.93
N ILE A 182 4.20 -0.21 14.64
CA ILE A 182 3.62 -0.70 13.37
C ILE A 182 4.18 -0.02 12.11
N PHE A 183 4.74 1.19 12.24
CA PHE A 183 5.40 1.91 11.14
C PHE A 183 6.91 1.66 11.08
N GLN A 184 7.47 0.83 11.96
CA GLN A 184 8.88 0.45 11.89
C GLN A 184 9.11 -0.61 10.81
N ARG A 185 10.31 -0.59 10.23
CA ARG A 185 10.73 -1.54 9.21
C ARG A 185 10.69 -2.96 9.74
N PHE A 186 10.11 -3.88 8.96
CA PHE A 186 10.04 -5.30 9.26
C PHE A 186 9.25 -5.66 10.53
N TYR A 187 8.56 -4.68 11.11
CA TYR A 187 7.75 -4.95 12.29
C TYR A 187 6.49 -5.72 11.90
N GLN A 188 6.25 -6.78 12.62
CA GLN A 188 5.01 -7.56 12.58
C GLN A 188 4.58 -7.85 14.00
N SER A 189 3.29 -7.66 14.30
CA SER A 189 2.77 -8.00 15.62
C SER A 189 2.90 -9.51 15.86
N PRO A 190 3.50 -9.96 16.98
CA PRO A 190 3.60 -11.37 17.32
C PRO A 190 2.24 -12.09 17.39
N ARG A 191 1.17 -11.32 17.60
CA ARG A 191 -0.20 -11.82 17.72
C ARG A 191 -0.98 -11.82 16.41
N SER A 192 -0.40 -11.34 15.30
CA SER A 192 -1.07 -11.35 13.99
C SER A 192 -1.34 -12.75 13.42
N GLY A 193 -0.95 -13.80 14.15
CA GLY A 193 -1.09 -15.19 13.74
C GLY A 193 -0.22 -15.49 12.53
N ASN A 194 -0.57 -16.55 11.79
CA ASN A 194 0.13 -16.93 10.54
C ASN A 194 -0.26 -16.03 9.35
N LYS A 195 -0.75 -14.80 9.58
CA LYS A 195 -1.07 -13.88 8.49
C LYS A 195 0.23 -13.31 7.92
N GLU A 196 0.63 -13.83 6.79
CA GLU A 196 1.85 -13.47 6.07
C GLU A 196 1.95 -11.97 5.76
N GLY A 197 3.14 -11.41 5.89
CA GLY A 197 3.45 -10.03 5.56
C GLY A 197 4.95 -9.79 5.56
N THR A 198 5.42 -8.67 5.06
CA THR A 198 6.84 -8.27 5.04
C THR A 198 7.21 -7.34 6.19
N GLY A 199 6.21 -6.68 6.81
CA GLY A 199 6.44 -5.60 7.76
C GLY A 199 6.96 -4.31 7.09
N ILE A 200 6.84 -4.20 5.76
CA ILE A 200 7.31 -3.04 4.99
C ILE A 200 6.14 -2.10 4.63
N GLY A 201 4.92 -2.61 4.50
CA GLY A 201 3.79 -1.86 3.96
C GLY A 201 3.49 -0.55 4.72
N LEU A 202 3.29 -0.61 6.04
CA LEU A 202 3.03 0.59 6.84
C LEU A 202 4.25 1.52 6.95
N TYR A 203 5.47 0.98 6.90
CA TYR A 203 6.67 1.80 6.77
C TYR A 203 6.67 2.62 5.47
N LEU A 204 6.26 2.03 4.33
CA LEU A 204 6.10 2.75 3.06
C LEU A 204 5.01 3.82 3.16
N VAL A 205 3.87 3.51 3.79
CA VAL A 205 2.80 4.49 4.04
C VAL A 205 3.35 5.72 4.75
N LYS A 206 4.05 5.54 5.87
CA LYS A 206 4.66 6.64 6.62
C LYS A 206 5.67 7.41 5.78
N THR A 207 6.62 6.72 5.17
CA THR A 207 7.72 7.36 4.41
C THR A 207 7.19 8.16 3.22
N TYR A 208 6.25 7.61 2.44
CA TYR A 208 5.70 8.34 1.30
C TYR A 208 4.76 9.47 1.69
N THR A 209 4.07 9.36 2.82
CA THR A 209 3.33 10.49 3.41
C THR A 209 4.28 11.61 3.81
N GLU A 210 5.37 11.30 4.50
CA GLU A 210 6.40 12.27 4.91
C GLU A 210 7.11 12.91 3.70
N LEU A 211 7.37 12.16 2.63
CA LEU A 211 7.92 12.70 1.38
C LEU A 211 6.99 13.74 0.74
N HIS A 212 5.68 13.56 0.83
CA HIS A 212 4.69 14.57 0.39
C HIS A 212 4.52 15.74 1.38
N GLY A 213 5.38 15.85 2.41
CA GLY A 213 5.28 16.87 3.43
C GLY A 213 4.17 16.63 4.46
N GLY A 214 3.56 15.44 4.42
CA GLY A 214 2.48 15.03 5.32
C GLY A 214 2.95 14.29 6.57
N HIS A 215 2.00 13.79 7.31
CA HIS A 215 2.25 12.99 8.51
C HIS A 215 1.09 12.02 8.79
N ILE A 216 1.36 10.99 9.57
CA ILE A 216 0.30 10.14 10.13
C ILE A 216 -0.41 10.93 11.23
N ASN A 217 -1.69 11.25 11.03
CA ASN A 217 -2.46 12.07 11.96
C ASN A 217 -3.14 11.26 13.08
N GLY A 218 -3.17 9.92 12.94
CA GLY A 218 -3.68 9.06 14.00
C GLY A 218 -3.78 7.59 13.63
N VAL A 219 -3.65 6.76 14.67
CA VAL A 219 -4.00 5.34 14.63
C VAL A 219 -4.95 5.09 15.80
N THR A 220 -6.18 4.73 15.47
CA THR A 220 -7.15 4.27 16.47
C THR A 220 -7.40 2.80 16.23
N SER A 221 -7.06 1.98 17.21
CA SER A 221 -7.26 0.54 17.10
C SER A 221 -7.52 -0.07 18.45
N LYS A 222 -8.37 -1.08 18.46
CA LYS A 222 -8.64 -1.90 19.64
C LYS A 222 -8.85 -3.34 19.19
N GLU A 223 -8.30 -4.28 19.95
CA GLU A 223 -8.43 -5.71 19.68
C GLU A 223 -9.91 -6.09 19.48
N ASN A 224 -10.19 -6.77 18.38
CA ASN A 224 -11.53 -7.20 17.92
C ASN A 224 -12.54 -6.08 17.67
N GLN A 225 -12.09 -4.82 17.52
CA GLN A 225 -12.96 -3.69 17.18
C GLN A 225 -12.51 -2.96 15.90
N GLY A 226 -11.45 -3.47 15.26
CA GLY A 226 -10.92 -2.91 14.03
C GLY A 226 -9.83 -1.88 14.23
N THR A 227 -9.40 -1.31 13.10
CA THR A 227 -8.33 -0.33 13.03
C THR A 227 -8.75 0.84 12.15
N SER A 228 -8.33 2.03 12.51
CA SER A 228 -8.44 3.24 11.69
C SER A 228 -7.06 3.89 11.62
N ILE A 229 -6.54 4.10 10.41
CA ILE A 229 -5.27 4.79 10.17
C ILE A 229 -5.56 6.02 9.33
N GLY A 230 -5.25 7.19 9.88
CA GLY A 230 -5.38 8.47 9.23
C GLY A 230 -4.02 9.08 8.92
N LEU A 231 -3.94 9.78 7.80
CA LEU A 231 -2.80 10.58 7.39
C LEU A 231 -3.26 11.92 6.82
N SER A 232 -2.42 12.94 6.96
CA SER A 232 -2.65 14.27 6.40
C SER A 232 -1.51 14.64 5.48
N ILE A 233 -1.86 15.15 4.29
CA ILE A 233 -0.88 15.62 3.29
C ILE A 233 -1.25 17.07 2.93
N PRO A 234 -0.30 18.02 3.04
CA PRO A 234 -0.54 19.37 2.56
C PRO A 234 -0.63 19.35 1.03
N ILE A 235 -1.70 19.89 0.47
CA ILE A 235 -1.90 20.03 -0.97
C ILE A 235 -2.33 21.45 -1.30
N THR A 236 -1.90 21.94 -2.46
CA THR A 236 -2.52 23.09 -3.08
C THR A 236 -3.54 22.54 -4.07
N ALA A 237 -4.82 22.58 -3.67
CA ALA A 237 -5.88 22.17 -4.59
C ALA A 237 -5.95 23.16 -5.77
N ILE A 238 -6.04 22.61 -6.97
CA ILE A 238 -6.13 23.36 -8.21
C ILE A 238 -7.61 23.38 -8.59
N GLU A 239 -8.20 24.57 -8.67
CA GLU A 239 -9.57 24.72 -9.18
C GLU A 239 -9.59 24.36 -10.67
N GLU A 240 -10.61 23.62 -11.13
CA GLU A 240 -10.87 23.49 -12.56
C GLU A 240 -11.19 24.89 -13.10
N GLU A 241 -10.39 25.38 -14.06
CA GLU A 241 -10.85 26.47 -14.92
C GLU A 241 -12.01 25.89 -15.75
N GLU A 242 -13.21 26.47 -15.59
CA GLU A 242 -14.42 26.13 -16.35
C GLU A 242 -14.25 26.31 -17.87
#